data_f7429ce7f73a39cdc41fe0d130937822
#
_entry.id   f7429ce7f73a39cdc41fe0d130937822
#
_cell.length_a   1.000
_cell.length_b   1.000
_cell.length_c   1.000
_cell.angle_alpha   90.00
_cell.angle_beta   90.00
_cell.angle_gamma   90.00
#
_symmetry.space_group_name_H-M   'P 1'
#
loop_
_entity.id
_entity.type
_entity.pdbx_description
1 polymer ?
#
loop_
_entity_poly.entity_id
_entity_poly.type
_entity_poly.pdbx_seq_one_letter_code
_entity_poly.pdbx_strand_id
1 'polypeptide(L)'
;MNAQALAMTIESGEAHFWSRSRGRLWKKGETSGHVLRVVEARIDCDQDAVWLKVTPQGPACHTGARTCFYRIVEDGRLVPGE
;
A
#
# COMPACT_ATOMS: atom_id res chain seq x y z
N MET A 1 -4.26 -7.71 3.54
CA MET A 1 -4.44 -8.26 2.15
C MET A 1 -4.90 -9.70 2.26
N ASN A 2 -5.94 -10.08 1.55
CA ASN A 2 -6.39 -11.47 1.53
C ASN A 2 -5.72 -12.24 0.38
N ALA A 3 -5.97 -13.56 0.28
CA ALA A 3 -5.34 -14.39 -0.74
C ALA A 3 -5.67 -13.95 -2.17
N GLN A 4 -6.90 -13.51 -2.41
CA GLN A 4 -7.33 -13.04 -3.72
C GLN A 4 -6.59 -11.74 -4.10
N ALA A 5 -6.45 -10.80 -3.17
CA ALA A 5 -5.73 -9.56 -3.40
C ALA A 5 -4.25 -9.82 -3.67
N LEU A 6 -3.65 -10.75 -2.94
CA LEU A 6 -2.26 -11.15 -3.16
C LEU A 6 -2.06 -11.77 -4.55
N ALA A 7 -2.96 -12.66 -4.96
CA ALA A 7 -2.90 -13.29 -6.28
C ALA A 7 -3.00 -12.24 -7.40
N MET A 8 -3.91 -11.28 -7.28
CA MET A 8 -4.06 -10.20 -8.26
C MET A 8 -2.85 -9.27 -8.28
N THR A 9 -2.25 -9.02 -7.13
CA THR A 9 -1.03 -8.21 -7.02
C THR A 9 0.12 -8.87 -7.78
N ILE A 10 0.31 -10.16 -7.59
CA ILE A 10 1.38 -10.92 -8.27
C ILE A 10 1.14 -10.98 -9.76
N GLU A 11 -0.09 -11.25 -10.18
CA GLU A 11 -0.44 -11.39 -11.60
C GLU A 11 -0.33 -10.07 -12.36
N SER A 12 -0.82 -8.98 -11.79
CA SER A 12 -0.85 -7.67 -12.47
C SER A 12 0.42 -6.86 -12.30
N GLY A 13 1.20 -7.12 -11.25
CA GLY A 13 2.34 -6.28 -10.89
C GLY A 13 1.95 -4.96 -10.23
N GLU A 14 0.70 -4.79 -9.87
CA GLU A 14 0.18 -3.59 -9.21
C GLU A 14 -0.52 -3.98 -7.92
N ALA A 15 -0.33 -3.18 -6.85
CA ALA A 15 -0.83 -3.53 -5.53
C ALA A 15 -2.36 -3.53 -5.46
N HIS A 16 -2.92 -4.65 -5.02
CA HIS A 16 -4.34 -4.85 -4.80
C HIS A 16 -4.62 -5.14 -3.33
N PHE A 17 -5.79 -4.73 -2.86
CA PHE A 17 -6.21 -4.93 -1.48
C PHE A 17 -7.67 -5.37 -1.44
N TRP A 18 -8.07 -5.96 -0.32
CA TRP A 18 -9.46 -6.26 -0.06
C TRP A 18 -10.07 -5.14 0.76
N SER A 19 -11.14 -4.52 0.27
CA SER A 19 -11.86 -3.49 1.00
C SER A 19 -12.95 -4.14 1.85
N ARG A 20 -12.82 -4.08 3.17
CA ARG A 20 -13.84 -4.62 4.08
C ARG A 20 -15.14 -3.84 4.02
N SER A 21 -15.06 -2.51 3.89
CA SER A 21 -16.24 -1.66 3.86
C SER A 21 -17.05 -1.84 2.58
N ARG A 22 -16.38 -2.10 1.46
CA ARG A 22 -17.04 -2.30 0.17
C ARG A 22 -17.34 -3.77 -0.13
N GLY A 23 -16.71 -4.69 0.61
CA GLY A 23 -16.82 -6.12 0.36
C GLY A 23 -16.28 -6.55 -1.00
N ARG A 24 -15.23 -5.87 -1.50
CA ARG A 24 -14.66 -6.19 -2.81
C ARG A 24 -13.16 -5.96 -2.87
N LEU A 25 -12.56 -6.57 -3.88
CA LEU A 25 -11.18 -6.34 -4.28
C LEU A 25 -11.04 -4.94 -4.90
N TRP A 26 -9.94 -4.23 -4.61
CA TRP A 26 -9.66 -2.97 -5.25
C TRP A 26 -8.17 -2.81 -5.51
N LYS A 27 -7.83 -2.13 -6.60
CA LYS A 27 -6.46 -1.81 -6.93
C LYS A 27 -6.13 -0.42 -6.36
N LYS A 28 -5.01 -0.31 -5.66
CA LYS A 28 -4.56 1.00 -5.17
C LYS A 28 -4.33 1.92 -6.37
N GLY A 29 -5.01 3.06 -6.35
CA GLY A 29 -4.92 4.03 -7.45
C GLY A 29 -5.87 3.79 -8.60
N GLU A 30 -6.87 2.87 -8.47
CA GLU A 30 -7.82 2.58 -9.55
C GLU A 30 -8.63 3.79 -9.98
N THR A 31 -8.84 4.76 -9.08
CA THR A 31 -9.57 6.00 -9.37
C THR A 31 -8.61 7.16 -9.62
N SER A 32 -7.58 7.31 -8.77
CA SER A 32 -6.65 8.44 -8.83
C SER A 32 -5.54 8.27 -9.87
N GLY A 33 -5.28 7.05 -10.32
CA GLY A 33 -4.14 6.74 -11.17
C GLY A 33 -2.83 6.57 -10.40
N HIS A 34 -2.82 6.78 -9.08
CA HIS A 34 -1.63 6.66 -8.24
C HIS A 34 -1.41 5.20 -7.81
N VAL A 35 -1.18 4.33 -8.79
CA VAL A 35 -0.96 2.91 -8.54
C VAL A 35 0.39 2.66 -7.86
N LEU A 36 0.51 1.52 -7.18
CA LEU A 36 1.77 1.05 -6.62
C LEU A 36 2.26 -0.11 -7.46
N ARG A 37 3.29 0.12 -8.25
CA ARG A 37 3.89 -0.90 -9.11
C ARG A 37 4.85 -1.74 -8.29
N VAL A 38 4.63 -3.05 -8.25
CA VAL A 38 5.40 -3.97 -7.42
C VAL A 38 6.74 -4.29 -8.09
N VAL A 39 7.82 -4.05 -7.38
CA VAL A 39 9.18 -4.41 -7.80
C VAL A 39 9.57 -5.76 -7.18
N GLU A 40 9.20 -5.99 -5.93
CA GLU A 40 9.56 -7.19 -5.20
C GLU A 40 8.50 -7.48 -4.15
N ALA A 41 8.20 -8.75 -3.93
CA ALA A 41 7.29 -9.20 -2.89
C ALA A 41 8.00 -10.21 -1.99
N ARG A 42 7.85 -10.06 -0.68
CA ARG A 42 8.42 -10.98 0.31
C ARG A 42 7.35 -11.38 1.33
N ILE A 43 7.47 -12.60 1.80
CA ILE A 43 6.60 -13.16 2.84
C ILE A 43 7.46 -13.44 4.06
N ASP A 44 6.94 -13.13 5.25
CA ASP A 44 7.69 -13.33 6.48
C ASP A 44 7.80 -14.82 6.87
N CYS A 45 8.56 -15.10 7.92
CA CYS A 45 8.93 -16.50 8.29
C CYS A 45 7.74 -17.37 8.68
N ASP A 46 6.67 -16.81 9.25
CA ASP A 46 5.45 -17.58 9.58
C ASP A 46 4.34 -17.40 8.52
N GLN A 47 4.64 -16.72 7.42
CA GLN A 47 3.75 -16.60 6.25
C GLN A 47 2.42 -15.89 6.56
N ASP A 48 2.43 -14.95 7.48
CA ASP A 48 1.24 -14.17 7.86
C ASP A 48 1.34 -12.68 7.51
N ALA A 49 2.46 -12.23 6.95
CA ALA A 49 2.64 -10.86 6.52
C ALA A 49 3.33 -10.82 5.15
N VAL A 50 2.93 -9.83 4.34
CA VAL A 50 3.52 -9.60 3.01
C VAL A 50 4.17 -8.22 3.00
N TRP A 51 5.42 -8.16 2.54
CA TRP A 51 6.15 -6.93 2.34
C TRP A 51 6.31 -6.69 0.85
N LEU A 52 5.78 -5.56 0.38
CA LEU A 52 5.88 -5.19 -1.03
C LEU A 52 6.83 -4.01 -1.19
N LYS A 53 7.84 -4.19 -2.02
CA LYS A 53 8.67 -3.09 -2.49
C LYS A 53 8.03 -2.56 -3.76
N VAL A 54 7.67 -1.26 -3.77
CA VAL A 54 6.88 -0.69 -4.84
C VAL A 54 7.52 0.59 -5.38
N THR A 55 7.19 0.91 -6.64
CA THR A 55 7.47 2.22 -7.23
C THR A 55 6.12 2.93 -7.35
N PRO A 56 5.86 3.97 -6.54
CA PRO A 56 4.59 4.69 -6.62
C PRO A 56 4.52 5.55 -7.88
N GLN A 57 3.34 5.61 -8.48
CA GLN A 57 3.06 6.43 -9.66
C GLN A 57 2.36 7.74 -9.25
N GLY A 58 2.71 8.25 -8.07
CA GLY A 58 2.14 9.45 -7.49
C GLY A 58 2.09 9.31 -5.97
N PRO A 59 1.55 10.31 -5.24
CA PRO A 59 1.46 10.22 -3.79
C PRO A 59 0.65 9.01 -3.34
N ALA A 60 1.20 8.19 -2.44
CA ALA A 60 0.55 6.97 -1.98
C ALA A 60 -0.57 7.24 -0.97
N CYS A 61 -0.44 8.30 -0.18
CA CYS A 61 -1.44 8.64 0.83
C CYS A 61 -2.59 9.42 0.22
N HIS A 62 -3.82 9.17 0.68
CA HIS A 62 -5.02 9.89 0.22
C HIS A 62 -4.97 11.39 0.49
N THR A 63 -4.10 11.84 1.40
CA THR A 63 -3.88 13.27 1.70
C THR A 63 -2.98 13.95 0.68
N GLY A 64 -2.40 13.21 -0.28
CA GLY A 64 -1.44 13.72 -1.23
C GLY A 64 0.02 13.60 -0.79
N ALA A 65 0.28 13.10 0.41
CA ALA A 65 1.63 12.86 0.90
C ALA A 65 2.23 11.61 0.25
N ARG A 66 3.57 11.56 0.15
CA ARG A 66 4.28 10.42 -0.45
C ARG A 66 4.02 9.12 0.31
N THR A 67 3.82 9.21 1.60
CA THR A 67 3.56 8.07 2.48
C THR A 67 2.59 8.48 3.57
N CYS A 68 1.87 7.50 4.12
CA CYS A 68 1.02 7.75 5.29
C CYS A 68 1.83 8.02 6.55
N PHE A 69 3.11 7.69 6.55
CA PHE A 69 4.03 7.88 7.68
C PHE A 69 4.76 9.23 7.60
N TYR A 70 4.06 10.27 7.26
CA TYR A 70 4.64 11.60 7.08
C TYR A 70 4.77 12.42 8.37
N ARG A 71 4.28 11.90 9.49
CA ARG A 71 4.38 12.57 10.77
C ARG A 71 5.44 11.91 11.63
N ILE A 72 6.23 12.74 12.30
CA ILE A 72 7.26 12.29 13.23
C ILE A 72 6.77 12.50 14.65
N VAL A 73 7.04 11.53 15.52
CA VAL A 73 6.79 11.67 16.95
C VAL A 73 8.02 12.32 17.56
N GLU A 74 7.86 13.54 18.09
CA GLU A 74 8.97 14.31 18.67
C GLU A 74 8.48 14.96 19.96
N ASP A 75 9.13 14.68 21.09
CA ASP A 75 8.77 15.18 22.42
C ASP A 75 7.28 14.92 22.74
N GLY A 76 6.76 13.74 22.39
CA GLY A 76 5.38 13.36 22.61
C GLY A 76 4.37 14.07 21.72
N ARG A 77 4.81 14.74 20.66
CA ARG A 77 3.96 15.47 19.72
C ARG A 77 4.16 14.95 18.30
N LEU A 78 3.16 15.16 17.46
CA LEU A 78 3.24 14.84 16.03
C LEU A 78 3.64 16.09 15.27
N VAL A 79 4.74 15.99 14.52
CA VAL A 79 5.24 17.09 13.70
C VAL A 79 5.36 16.64 12.24
N PRO A 80 5.25 17.55 11.26
CA PRO A 80 5.46 17.21 9.86
C PRO A 80 6.87 16.72 9.61
N GLY A 81 7.02 15.63 8.87
CA GLY A 81 8.32 15.01 8.57
C GLY A 81 8.80 15.26 7.15
N GLU A 82 8.05 16.02 6.37
CA GLU A 82 8.39 16.34 4.98
C GLU A 82 8.55 17.83 4.77
#